data_181123f44793e60844da8f48f613776a
#
_entry.id   181123f44793e60844da8f48f613776a
#
_cell.length_a   1.000
_cell.length_b   1.000
_cell.length_c   1.000
_cell.angle_alpha   90.00
_cell.angle_beta   90.00
_cell.angle_gamma   90.00
#
_symmetry.space_group_name_H-M   'P 1'
#
loop_
_entity.id
_entity.type
_entity.pdbx_description
1 polymer ?
#
loop_
_entity_poly.entity_id
_entity_poly.type
_entity_poly.pdbx_seq_one_letter_code
_entity_poly.pdbx_strand_id
1 'polypeptide(L)'
;MSENNNKMDKKKVLLTGGAGYIGSHVAVELIESGYDIVIADNLSNSSAASLAGIREISGKGFSFYNIDICDEELLADLCEREQVDVVIHLAGYKAVGEAVKSPLKYYRNNIASTVALLEVMQKCNVRKIILSSSADVYGESRILPVTEDCEAGKCTNPYGRTKWMQEEMLRDIFTADNRWNVVMLRYFNPAGAHPSGLIGERYGDTPSNLMPSLALAASGDIPSFRVLGGIYNTQDGTGIRDYIHITDLASGHVAAIEKLYSEPNVYTYNLGTGRGYSVLETIKAFEKASGKE
;
A
#
# COMPACT_ATOMS: atom_id res chain seq x y z
N MET A 1 -0.09 43.68 15.95
CA MET A 1 -0.47 42.28 16.08
C MET A 1 0.12 41.60 14.86
N SER A 2 1.29 40.98 15.01
CA SER A 2 2.01 40.30 13.93
C SER A 2 1.38 38.93 13.73
N GLU A 3 0.74 38.74 12.59
CA GLU A 3 0.33 37.42 12.13
C GLU A 3 1.62 36.59 11.93
N ASN A 4 1.89 35.71 12.89
CA ASN A 4 2.84 34.63 12.71
C ASN A 4 2.25 33.65 11.68
N ASN A 5 2.43 33.96 10.40
CA ASN A 5 2.31 32.98 9.32
C ASN A 5 3.50 32.01 9.48
N ASN A 6 3.33 31.02 10.36
CA ASN A 6 4.17 29.83 10.36
C ASN A 6 3.83 29.07 9.06
N LYS A 7 4.48 29.46 7.95
CA LYS A 7 4.63 28.58 6.81
C LYS A 7 5.41 27.37 7.36
N MET A 8 4.70 26.31 7.81
CA MET A 8 5.33 25.00 7.89
C MET A 8 5.94 24.77 6.51
N ASP A 9 7.26 24.67 6.43
CA ASP A 9 7.93 24.24 5.20
C ASP A 9 7.19 23.00 4.73
N LYS A 10 6.57 23.08 3.55
CA LYS A 10 5.75 22.00 3.01
C LYS A 10 6.65 20.80 2.78
N LYS A 11 6.42 19.75 3.54
CA LYS A 11 7.18 18.52 3.47
C LYS A 11 6.91 17.83 2.16
N LYS A 12 7.98 17.46 1.45
CA LYS A 12 7.91 16.78 0.17
C LYS A 12 7.92 15.27 0.38
N VAL A 13 6.85 14.61 -0.05
CA VAL A 13 6.66 13.17 0.11
C VAL A 13 6.82 12.45 -1.23
N LEU A 14 7.79 11.55 -1.32
CA LEU A 14 7.93 10.66 -2.46
C LEU A 14 7.05 9.42 -2.28
N LEU A 15 6.16 9.18 -3.24
CA LEU A 15 5.35 7.97 -3.35
C LEU A 15 5.95 7.07 -4.43
N THR A 16 6.61 5.99 -4.07
CA THR A 16 6.97 4.95 -5.03
C THR A 16 5.77 4.03 -5.27
N GLY A 17 5.43 3.74 -6.52
CA GLY A 17 4.19 3.02 -6.85
C GLY A 17 2.93 3.88 -6.67
N GLY A 18 3.08 5.21 -6.75
CA GLY A 18 2.01 6.17 -6.47
C GLY A 18 0.89 6.21 -7.52
N ALA A 19 1.08 5.65 -8.71
CA ALA A 19 0.04 5.51 -9.73
C ALA A 19 -0.82 4.24 -9.56
N GLY A 20 -0.47 3.36 -8.61
CA GLY A 20 -1.21 2.14 -8.28
C GLY A 20 -2.51 2.42 -7.51
N TYR A 21 -3.24 1.34 -7.18
CA TYR A 21 -4.51 1.42 -6.44
C TYR A 21 -4.37 2.14 -5.10
N ILE A 22 -3.52 1.62 -4.21
CA ILE A 22 -3.30 2.24 -2.89
C ILE A 22 -2.63 3.61 -3.07
N GLY A 23 -1.59 3.68 -3.92
CA GLY A 23 -0.80 4.89 -4.13
C GLY A 23 -1.62 6.09 -4.59
N SER A 24 -2.58 5.89 -5.49
CA SER A 24 -3.44 6.98 -5.98
C SER A 24 -4.35 7.57 -4.90
N HIS A 25 -4.89 6.73 -4.01
CA HIS A 25 -5.71 7.19 -2.89
C HIS A 25 -4.86 7.89 -1.82
N VAL A 26 -3.68 7.34 -1.51
CA VAL A 26 -2.71 7.98 -0.60
C VAL A 26 -2.26 9.34 -1.16
N ALA A 27 -2.03 9.43 -2.48
CA ALA A 27 -1.67 10.68 -3.13
C ALA A 27 -2.74 11.77 -2.97
N VAL A 28 -4.02 11.43 -3.18
CA VAL A 28 -5.15 12.36 -2.97
C VAL A 28 -5.19 12.83 -1.53
N GLU A 29 -5.19 11.91 -0.57
CA GLU A 29 -5.28 12.21 0.86
C GLU A 29 -4.13 13.10 1.35
N LEU A 30 -2.91 12.85 0.88
CA LEU A 30 -1.73 13.68 1.19
C LEU A 30 -1.87 15.09 0.63
N ILE A 31 -2.30 15.24 -0.62
CA ILE A 31 -2.50 16.55 -1.25
C ILE A 31 -3.58 17.33 -0.50
N GLU A 32 -4.69 16.71 -0.14
CA GLU A 32 -5.77 17.32 0.62
C GLU A 32 -5.32 17.72 2.04
N SER A 33 -4.45 16.92 2.65
CA SER A 33 -3.80 17.22 3.94
C SER A 33 -2.69 18.27 3.85
N GLY A 34 -2.41 18.81 2.65
CA GLY A 34 -1.50 19.93 2.44
C GLY A 34 -0.04 19.56 2.19
N TYR A 35 0.29 18.29 2.00
CA TYR A 35 1.63 17.85 1.60
C TYR A 35 1.90 18.13 0.13
N ASP A 36 3.16 18.40 -0.21
CA ASP A 36 3.64 18.37 -1.58
C ASP A 36 4.11 16.95 -1.89
N ILE A 37 3.68 16.39 -3.02
CA ILE A 37 3.99 15.01 -3.38
C ILE A 37 4.79 14.91 -4.68
N VAL A 38 5.58 13.85 -4.75
CA VAL A 38 6.24 13.36 -5.97
C VAL A 38 5.86 11.91 -6.15
N ILE A 39 5.49 11.51 -7.34
CA ILE A 39 5.18 10.12 -7.68
C ILE A 39 6.28 9.56 -8.58
N ALA A 40 6.86 8.42 -8.18
CA ALA A 40 7.74 7.58 -8.99
C ALA A 40 7.04 6.23 -9.25
N ASP A 41 6.80 5.92 -10.53
CA ASP A 41 6.09 4.69 -10.92
C ASP A 41 6.49 4.34 -12.36
N ASN A 42 6.84 3.08 -12.64
CA ASN A 42 7.21 2.62 -13.98
C ASN A 42 6.00 2.18 -14.83
N LEU A 43 4.80 2.33 -14.29
CA LEU A 43 3.51 1.97 -14.90
C LEU A 43 3.40 0.49 -15.32
N SER A 44 4.23 -0.39 -14.79
CA SER A 44 4.22 -1.82 -15.13
C SER A 44 2.96 -2.55 -14.62
N ASN A 45 2.35 -2.07 -13.54
CA ASN A 45 1.14 -2.63 -12.91
C ASN A 45 0.17 -1.54 -12.47
N SER A 46 0.26 -0.36 -13.06
CA SER A 46 -0.54 0.82 -12.78
C SER A 46 -0.97 1.51 -14.08
N SER A 47 -1.53 2.70 -14.00
CA SER A 47 -1.99 3.41 -15.20
C SER A 47 -1.85 4.92 -15.08
N ALA A 48 -1.50 5.56 -16.19
CA ALA A 48 -1.50 7.01 -16.30
C ALA A 48 -2.89 7.63 -16.04
N ALA A 49 -3.98 6.88 -16.22
CA ALA A 49 -5.33 7.33 -15.88
C ALA A 49 -5.49 7.66 -14.40
N SER A 50 -4.81 6.92 -13.50
CA SER A 50 -4.81 7.24 -12.07
C SER A 50 -4.21 8.62 -11.78
N LEU A 51 -3.14 8.99 -12.51
CA LEU A 51 -2.51 10.32 -12.38
C LEU A 51 -3.46 11.45 -12.80
N ALA A 52 -4.24 11.22 -13.85
CA ALA A 52 -5.27 12.18 -14.27
C ALA A 52 -6.37 12.29 -13.20
N GLY A 53 -6.85 11.16 -12.67
CA GLY A 53 -7.84 11.12 -11.59
C GLY A 53 -7.35 11.85 -10.32
N ILE A 54 -6.10 11.65 -9.91
CA ILE A 54 -5.52 12.36 -8.75
C ILE A 54 -5.56 13.89 -8.98
N ARG A 55 -5.16 14.37 -10.19
CA ARG A 55 -5.19 15.81 -10.51
C ARG A 55 -6.60 16.37 -10.51
N GLU A 56 -7.55 15.64 -11.07
CA GLU A 56 -8.95 16.06 -11.16
C GLU A 56 -9.60 16.14 -9.77
N ILE A 57 -9.39 15.14 -8.92
CA ILE A 57 -9.93 15.09 -7.56
C ILE A 57 -9.33 16.20 -6.69
N SER A 58 -8.00 16.31 -6.67
CA SER A 58 -7.30 17.23 -5.77
C SER A 58 -7.30 18.69 -6.25
N GLY A 59 -7.54 18.92 -7.55
CA GLY A 59 -7.40 20.23 -8.16
C GLY A 59 -5.97 20.80 -8.13
N LYS A 60 -4.96 19.98 -7.79
CA LYS A 60 -3.56 20.41 -7.62
C LYS A 60 -2.62 19.59 -8.52
N GLY A 61 -1.52 20.24 -8.93
CA GLY A 61 -0.43 19.59 -9.64
C GLY A 61 0.52 18.87 -8.69
N PHE A 62 1.23 17.87 -9.21
CA PHE A 62 2.33 17.18 -8.57
C PHE A 62 3.34 16.72 -9.62
N SER A 63 4.58 16.45 -9.18
CA SER A 63 5.62 15.89 -10.05
C SER A 63 5.41 14.40 -10.24
N PHE A 64 5.56 13.94 -11.49
CA PHE A 64 5.52 12.52 -11.83
C PHE A 64 6.76 12.13 -12.62
N TYR A 65 7.40 11.05 -12.19
CA TYR A 65 8.57 10.45 -12.83
C TYR A 65 8.23 9.02 -13.24
N ASN A 66 8.28 8.76 -14.56
CA ASN A 66 8.12 7.40 -15.08
C ASN A 66 9.48 6.70 -15.02
N ILE A 67 9.81 6.14 -13.87
CA ILE A 67 11.09 5.46 -13.62
C ILE A 67 10.87 4.13 -12.90
N ASP A 68 11.77 3.18 -13.14
CA ASP A 68 11.92 2.02 -12.27
C ASP A 68 12.76 2.42 -11.06
N ILE A 69 12.27 2.14 -9.86
CA ILE A 69 13.00 2.49 -8.62
C ILE A 69 14.26 1.65 -8.40
N CYS A 70 14.47 0.59 -9.20
CA CYS A 70 15.74 -0.12 -9.27
C CYS A 70 16.82 0.67 -10.05
N ASP A 71 16.44 1.75 -10.76
CA ASP A 71 17.38 2.66 -11.39
C ASP A 71 17.83 3.72 -10.36
N GLU A 72 18.92 3.40 -9.67
CA GLU A 72 19.44 4.23 -8.59
C GLU A 72 19.88 5.62 -9.04
N GLU A 73 20.38 5.77 -10.28
CA GLU A 73 20.84 7.07 -10.79
C GLU A 73 19.65 8.00 -11.00
N LEU A 74 18.60 7.52 -11.68
CA LEU A 74 17.39 8.31 -11.90
C LEU A 74 16.65 8.61 -10.58
N LEU A 75 16.63 7.66 -9.65
CA LEU A 75 16.00 7.84 -8.34
C LEU A 75 16.76 8.83 -7.47
N ALA A 76 18.10 8.83 -7.49
CA ALA A 76 18.92 9.80 -6.76
C ALA A 76 18.72 11.22 -7.32
N ASP A 77 18.76 11.36 -8.64
CA ASP A 77 18.51 12.64 -9.34
C ASP A 77 17.11 13.21 -8.98
N LEU A 78 16.09 12.35 -8.93
CA LEU A 78 14.75 12.73 -8.47
C LEU A 78 14.77 13.23 -7.03
N CYS A 79 15.37 12.46 -6.11
CA CYS A 79 15.40 12.81 -4.68
C CYS A 79 16.10 14.15 -4.43
N GLU A 80 17.21 14.42 -5.14
CA GLU A 80 17.96 15.67 -5.04
C GLU A 80 17.18 16.84 -5.63
N ARG A 81 16.61 16.70 -6.84
CA ARG A 81 15.85 17.78 -7.51
C ARG A 81 14.60 18.16 -6.73
N GLU A 82 13.88 17.19 -6.23
CA GLU A 82 12.62 17.41 -5.54
C GLU A 82 12.80 17.72 -4.07
N GLN A 83 14.02 17.60 -3.51
CA GLN A 83 14.28 17.82 -2.08
C GLN A 83 13.34 16.98 -1.21
N VAL A 84 13.37 15.64 -1.43
CA VAL A 84 12.50 14.69 -0.74
C VAL A 84 12.80 14.63 0.76
N ASP A 85 11.76 14.75 1.60
CA ASP A 85 11.86 14.65 3.06
C ASP A 85 11.45 13.27 3.59
N VAL A 86 10.43 12.68 2.97
CA VAL A 86 9.77 11.44 3.39
C VAL A 86 9.54 10.55 2.19
N VAL A 87 9.70 9.25 2.36
CA VAL A 87 9.34 8.25 1.35
C VAL A 87 8.18 7.38 1.87
N ILE A 88 7.18 7.15 1.02
CA ILE A 88 6.18 6.10 1.19
C ILE A 88 6.42 5.05 0.10
N HIS A 89 6.87 3.88 0.54
CA HIS A 89 7.25 2.79 -0.34
C HIS A 89 6.08 1.84 -0.58
N LEU A 90 5.38 2.04 -1.71
CA LEU A 90 4.23 1.23 -2.15
C LEU A 90 4.56 0.36 -3.36
N ALA A 91 5.64 0.66 -4.08
CA ALA A 91 6.02 -0.09 -5.27
C ALA A 91 6.31 -1.56 -4.93
N GLY A 92 5.71 -2.46 -5.71
CA GLY A 92 5.90 -3.89 -5.54
C GLY A 92 4.74 -4.70 -6.10
N TYR A 93 5.01 -5.94 -6.45
CA TYR A 93 3.96 -6.91 -6.84
C TYR A 93 3.26 -7.44 -5.59
N LYS A 94 1.91 -7.63 -5.67
CA LYS A 94 1.06 -8.00 -4.53
C LYS A 94 0.21 -9.27 -4.74
N ALA A 95 0.14 -9.81 -5.94
CA ALA A 95 -0.76 -10.91 -6.27
C ALA A 95 -0.23 -12.25 -5.71
N VAL A 96 -0.82 -12.73 -4.62
CA VAL A 96 -0.39 -13.96 -3.90
C VAL A 96 -0.37 -15.18 -4.84
N GLY A 97 -1.41 -15.36 -5.67
CA GLY A 97 -1.48 -16.48 -6.61
C GLY A 97 -0.38 -16.46 -7.67
N GLU A 98 0.02 -15.27 -8.13
CA GLU A 98 1.17 -15.11 -9.05
C GLU A 98 2.49 -15.35 -8.31
N ALA A 99 2.62 -14.87 -7.08
CA ALA A 99 3.82 -15.06 -6.27
C ALA A 99 4.16 -16.54 -6.08
N VAL A 100 3.16 -17.38 -5.87
CA VAL A 100 3.34 -18.83 -5.74
C VAL A 100 3.83 -19.46 -7.06
N LYS A 101 3.31 -18.99 -8.20
CA LYS A 101 3.70 -19.51 -9.54
C LYS A 101 5.04 -18.97 -10.01
N SER A 102 5.41 -17.75 -9.63
CA SER A 102 6.60 -17.05 -10.10
C SER A 102 7.36 -16.37 -8.96
N PRO A 103 7.86 -17.12 -7.96
CA PRO A 103 8.43 -16.52 -6.74
C PRO A 103 9.65 -15.64 -7.02
N LEU A 104 10.52 -16.02 -7.95
CA LEU A 104 11.72 -15.24 -8.26
C LEU A 104 11.39 -13.86 -8.85
N LYS A 105 10.26 -13.70 -9.57
CA LYS A 105 9.77 -12.40 -10.04
C LYS A 105 9.50 -11.47 -8.84
N TYR A 106 8.88 -11.99 -7.78
CA TYR A 106 8.56 -11.24 -6.56
C TYR A 106 9.80 -10.88 -5.76
N TYR A 107 10.70 -11.82 -5.56
CA TYR A 107 11.97 -11.52 -4.87
C TYR A 107 12.79 -10.48 -5.62
N ARG A 108 12.97 -10.64 -6.93
CA ARG A 108 13.72 -9.69 -7.75
C ARG A 108 13.10 -8.31 -7.73
N ASN A 109 11.77 -8.20 -7.87
CA ASN A 109 11.12 -6.90 -7.90
C ASN A 109 11.04 -6.27 -6.50
N ASN A 110 10.44 -6.96 -5.52
CA ASN A 110 10.12 -6.35 -4.23
C ASN A 110 11.36 -6.14 -3.36
N ILE A 111 12.33 -7.04 -3.41
CA ILE A 111 13.54 -6.91 -2.58
C ILE A 111 14.58 -5.99 -3.23
N ALA A 112 14.88 -6.18 -4.52
CA ALA A 112 15.90 -5.34 -5.18
C ALA A 112 15.47 -3.87 -5.21
N SER A 113 14.19 -3.57 -5.48
CA SER A 113 13.68 -2.20 -5.45
C SER A 113 13.80 -1.56 -4.06
N THR A 114 13.57 -2.34 -3.00
CA THR A 114 13.74 -1.84 -1.63
C THR A 114 15.21 -1.56 -1.31
N VAL A 115 16.13 -2.44 -1.71
CA VAL A 115 17.57 -2.21 -1.52
C VAL A 115 18.00 -0.93 -2.23
N ALA A 116 17.70 -0.81 -3.53
CA ALA A 116 18.03 0.37 -4.32
C ALA A 116 17.46 1.66 -3.71
N LEU A 117 16.19 1.62 -3.29
CA LEU A 117 15.56 2.76 -2.64
C LEU A 117 16.29 3.17 -1.35
N LEU A 118 16.64 2.22 -0.49
CA LEU A 118 17.29 2.50 0.78
C LEU A 118 18.72 3.02 0.59
N GLU A 119 19.47 2.52 -0.40
CA GLU A 119 20.80 3.03 -0.76
C GLU A 119 20.72 4.48 -1.26
N VAL A 120 19.75 4.80 -2.13
CA VAL A 120 19.52 6.17 -2.59
C VAL A 120 19.10 7.07 -1.44
N MET A 121 18.18 6.63 -0.58
CA MET A 121 17.78 7.40 0.61
C MET A 121 18.97 7.71 1.52
N GLN A 122 19.90 6.78 1.69
CA GLN A 122 21.14 7.02 2.44
C GLN A 122 22.03 8.08 1.76
N LYS A 123 22.22 7.97 0.45
CA LYS A 123 23.02 8.92 -0.35
C LYS A 123 22.46 10.33 -0.25
N CYS A 124 21.14 10.48 -0.39
CA CYS A 124 20.42 11.76 -0.34
C CYS A 124 20.10 12.26 1.07
N ASN A 125 20.58 11.57 2.12
CA ASN A 125 20.33 11.89 3.53
C ASN A 125 18.84 11.91 3.92
N VAL A 126 17.99 11.18 3.24
CA VAL A 126 16.58 10.94 3.60
C VAL A 126 16.51 9.77 4.58
N ARG A 127 15.90 9.98 5.75
CA ARG A 127 15.90 8.98 6.85
C ARG A 127 14.47 8.67 7.35
N LYS A 128 13.46 9.10 6.64
CA LYS A 128 12.05 8.89 7.02
C LYS A 128 11.35 8.05 5.97
N ILE A 129 10.84 6.89 6.38
CA ILE A 129 10.18 5.95 5.47
C ILE A 129 8.94 5.33 6.08
N ILE A 130 7.87 5.25 5.28
CA ILE A 130 6.72 4.40 5.52
C ILE A 130 6.78 3.23 4.55
N LEU A 131 6.80 2.01 5.08
CA LEU A 131 6.73 0.78 4.29
C LEU A 131 5.30 0.27 4.21
N SER A 132 4.83 0.03 2.99
CA SER A 132 3.66 -0.80 2.71
C SER A 132 3.98 -2.26 3.04
N SER A 133 3.67 -2.69 4.25
CA SER A 133 3.73 -4.09 4.64
C SER A 133 2.35 -4.77 4.49
N SER A 134 2.19 -5.98 4.97
CA SER A 134 0.98 -6.78 4.80
C SER A 134 0.71 -7.65 6.03
N ALA A 135 -0.55 -7.90 6.35
CA ALA A 135 -0.94 -8.90 7.33
C ALA A 135 -0.49 -10.33 6.97
N ASP A 136 -0.11 -10.57 5.70
CA ASP A 136 0.50 -11.85 5.27
C ASP A 136 1.81 -12.20 6.01
N VAL A 137 2.45 -11.22 6.66
CA VAL A 137 3.64 -11.46 7.50
C VAL A 137 3.34 -12.28 8.73
N TYR A 138 2.09 -12.26 9.21
CA TYR A 138 1.66 -13.08 10.35
C TYR A 138 1.43 -14.55 9.98
N GLY A 139 1.26 -14.87 8.69
CA GLY A 139 0.89 -16.20 8.24
C GLY A 139 -0.45 -16.64 8.83
N GLU A 140 -0.51 -17.87 9.33
CA GLU A 140 -1.69 -18.41 10.02
C GLU A 140 -1.60 -18.15 11.53
N SER A 141 -2.04 -16.96 11.95
CA SER A 141 -2.10 -16.62 13.37
C SER A 141 -3.16 -17.46 14.09
N ARG A 142 -2.80 -18.00 15.26
CA ARG A 142 -3.74 -18.69 16.16
C ARG A 142 -4.43 -17.76 17.14
N ILE A 143 -3.97 -16.51 17.21
CA ILE A 143 -4.48 -15.48 18.11
C ILE A 143 -5.33 -14.51 17.29
N LEU A 144 -6.56 -14.30 17.70
CA LEU A 144 -7.50 -13.37 17.08
C LEU A 144 -8.11 -12.47 18.16
N PRO A 145 -8.28 -11.17 17.93
CA PRO A 145 -7.78 -10.44 16.75
C PRO A 145 -6.24 -10.42 16.68
N VAL A 146 -5.70 -10.35 15.46
CA VAL A 146 -4.26 -10.23 15.25
C VAL A 146 -3.80 -8.83 15.64
N THR A 147 -2.84 -8.74 16.57
CA THR A 147 -2.20 -7.49 17.00
C THR A 147 -0.75 -7.44 16.53
N GLU A 148 -0.11 -6.27 16.64
CA GLU A 148 1.28 -6.06 16.24
C GLU A 148 2.26 -6.91 17.05
N ASP A 149 1.88 -7.31 18.27
CA ASP A 149 2.66 -8.19 19.15
C ASP A 149 2.57 -9.68 18.76
N CYS A 150 1.68 -10.04 17.83
CA CYS A 150 1.61 -11.40 17.32
C CYS A 150 2.89 -11.77 16.57
N GLU A 151 3.29 -13.05 16.70
CA GLU A 151 4.45 -13.57 15.99
C GLU A 151 4.29 -13.37 14.47
N ALA A 152 5.34 -12.83 13.83
CA ALA A 152 5.40 -12.60 12.39
C ALA A 152 6.57 -13.39 11.77
N GLY A 153 6.64 -13.42 10.44
CA GLY A 153 7.70 -14.13 9.69
C GLY A 153 7.36 -15.57 9.28
N LYS A 154 6.30 -16.15 9.83
CA LYS A 154 5.79 -17.49 9.41
C LYS A 154 4.90 -17.41 8.15
N CYS A 155 5.38 -16.70 7.15
CA CYS A 155 4.62 -16.41 5.93
C CYS A 155 4.27 -17.69 5.15
N THR A 156 3.03 -17.80 4.70
CA THR A 156 2.53 -18.95 3.94
C THR A 156 2.79 -18.85 2.43
N ASN A 157 3.18 -17.68 1.93
CA ASN A 157 3.40 -17.43 0.51
C ASN A 157 4.62 -16.53 0.25
N PRO A 158 5.17 -16.53 -1.00
CA PRO A 158 6.35 -15.74 -1.32
C PRO A 158 6.13 -14.22 -1.23
N TYR A 159 4.92 -13.71 -1.51
CA TYR A 159 4.63 -12.29 -1.34
C TYR A 159 4.78 -11.87 0.12
N GLY A 160 4.13 -12.58 1.05
CA GLY A 160 4.27 -12.32 2.48
C GLY A 160 5.74 -12.39 2.93
N ARG A 161 6.52 -13.34 2.40
CA ARG A 161 7.96 -13.42 2.69
C ARG A 161 8.72 -12.20 2.21
N THR A 162 8.42 -11.66 1.02
CA THR A 162 9.08 -10.41 0.57
C THR A 162 8.73 -9.25 1.49
N LYS A 163 7.49 -9.13 1.97
CA LYS A 163 7.09 -8.10 2.92
C LYS A 163 7.80 -8.23 4.26
N TRP A 164 7.90 -9.45 4.78
CA TRP A 164 8.65 -9.72 5.99
C TRP A 164 10.14 -9.37 5.84
N MET A 165 10.78 -9.78 4.75
CA MET A 165 12.17 -9.42 4.47
C MET A 165 12.39 -7.90 4.40
N GLN A 166 11.45 -7.15 3.80
CA GLN A 166 11.51 -5.69 3.78
C GLN A 166 11.44 -5.09 5.20
N GLU A 167 10.57 -5.64 6.08
CA GLU A 167 10.52 -5.22 7.49
C GLU A 167 11.85 -5.46 8.21
N GLU A 168 12.46 -6.64 8.03
CA GLU A 168 13.75 -6.98 8.65
C GLU A 168 14.87 -6.06 8.13
N MET A 169 14.92 -5.78 6.82
CA MET A 169 15.90 -4.85 6.25
C MET A 169 15.80 -3.46 6.88
N LEU A 170 14.58 -2.98 7.14
CA LEU A 170 14.37 -1.68 7.80
C LEU A 170 14.78 -1.70 9.28
N ARG A 171 14.61 -2.82 9.97
CA ARG A 171 15.11 -3.00 11.35
C ARG A 171 16.64 -3.00 11.38
N ASP A 172 17.27 -3.69 10.44
CA ASP A 172 18.73 -3.76 10.32
C ASP A 172 19.33 -2.38 10.01
N ILE A 173 18.70 -1.62 9.09
CA ILE A 173 19.15 -0.26 8.78
C ILE A 173 19.03 0.67 10.00
N PHE A 174 17.94 0.59 10.76
CA PHE A 174 17.78 1.35 12.00
C PHE A 174 18.85 0.96 13.05
N THR A 175 19.16 -0.33 13.13
CA THR A 175 20.20 -0.82 14.04
C THR A 175 21.58 -0.28 13.64
N ALA A 176 21.86 -0.17 12.34
CA ALA A 176 23.11 0.36 11.82
C ALA A 176 23.21 1.90 11.94
N ASP A 177 22.10 2.62 11.79
CA ASP A 177 22.01 4.07 11.87
C ASP A 177 20.68 4.48 12.56
N ASN A 178 20.74 4.75 13.85
CA ASN A 178 19.56 5.07 14.67
C ASN A 178 18.93 6.45 14.39
N ARG A 179 19.40 7.18 13.37
CA ARG A 179 18.76 8.41 12.89
C ARG A 179 17.57 8.15 11.98
N TRP A 180 17.39 6.90 11.50
CA TRP A 180 16.23 6.53 10.74
C TRP A 180 14.96 6.62 11.58
N ASN A 181 13.87 6.99 10.91
CA ASN A 181 12.52 6.91 11.47
C ASN A 181 11.66 6.10 10.50
N VAL A 182 11.19 4.96 10.95
CA VAL A 182 10.55 3.94 10.14
C VAL A 182 9.14 3.67 10.65
N VAL A 183 8.16 3.69 9.77
CA VAL A 183 6.82 3.19 10.05
C VAL A 183 6.50 2.06 9.09
N MET A 184 6.13 0.91 9.61
CA MET A 184 5.68 -0.24 8.84
C MET A 184 4.16 -0.38 9.01
N LEU A 185 3.42 -0.27 7.92
CA LEU A 185 1.98 -0.40 7.91
C LEU A 185 1.58 -1.77 7.36
N ARG A 186 1.08 -2.65 8.23
CA ARG A 186 0.61 -3.99 7.87
C ARG A 186 -0.85 -3.92 7.45
N TYR A 187 -1.09 -3.89 6.14
CA TYR A 187 -2.45 -3.82 5.61
C TYR A 187 -3.15 -5.17 5.71
N PHE A 188 -4.41 -5.13 6.15
CA PHE A 188 -5.33 -6.25 5.96
C PHE A 188 -5.84 -6.22 4.51
N ASN A 189 -7.13 -6.27 4.22
CA ASN A 189 -7.61 -6.36 2.84
C ASN A 189 -8.21 -5.02 2.38
N PRO A 190 -7.46 -4.18 1.65
CA PRO A 190 -8.01 -2.94 1.12
C PRO A 190 -9.15 -3.22 0.14
N ALA A 191 -10.24 -2.47 0.28
CA ALA A 191 -11.43 -2.60 -0.56
C ALA A 191 -12.05 -1.23 -0.84
N GLY A 192 -12.89 -1.16 -1.88
CA GLY A 192 -13.56 0.07 -2.26
C GLY A 192 -12.80 0.91 -3.28
N ALA A 193 -13.31 2.10 -3.52
CA ALA A 193 -12.75 3.09 -4.45
C ALA A 193 -13.03 4.49 -3.93
N HIS A 194 -12.43 5.49 -4.55
CA HIS A 194 -12.72 6.88 -4.24
C HIS A 194 -14.16 7.24 -4.64
N PRO A 195 -14.89 8.03 -3.84
CA PRO A 195 -16.30 8.40 -4.11
C PRO A 195 -16.53 9.06 -5.47
N SER A 196 -15.52 9.73 -6.04
CA SER A 196 -15.61 10.33 -7.37
C SER A 196 -15.70 9.31 -8.52
N GLY A 197 -15.33 8.04 -8.28
CA GLY A 197 -15.20 7.03 -9.33
C GLY A 197 -14.00 7.20 -10.27
N LEU A 198 -13.14 8.20 -10.06
CA LEU A 198 -12.01 8.51 -10.95
C LEU A 198 -10.77 7.67 -10.66
N ILE A 199 -10.62 7.18 -9.44
CA ILE A 199 -9.56 6.27 -9.01
C ILE A 199 -10.13 5.07 -8.26
N GLY A 200 -9.52 3.89 -8.49
CA GLY A 200 -9.96 2.63 -7.92
C GLY A 200 -8.99 1.50 -8.27
N GLU A 201 -9.30 0.29 -7.84
CA GLU A 201 -8.50 -0.87 -8.19
C GLU A 201 -8.74 -1.25 -9.65
N ARG A 202 -7.66 -1.27 -10.43
CA ARG A 202 -7.65 -1.83 -11.79
C ARG A 202 -7.14 -3.25 -11.73
N TYR A 203 -7.72 -4.09 -12.51
CA TYR A 203 -7.34 -5.49 -12.61
C TYR A 203 -6.79 -5.76 -14.01
N GLY A 204 -5.80 -6.65 -14.10
CA GLY A 204 -5.42 -7.23 -15.37
C GLY A 204 -6.52 -8.12 -15.94
N ASP A 205 -6.21 -8.95 -16.93
CA ASP A 205 -7.17 -9.81 -17.62
C ASP A 205 -7.96 -10.76 -16.71
N THR A 206 -7.45 -11.02 -15.49
CA THR A 206 -8.12 -11.89 -14.52
C THR A 206 -7.97 -11.35 -13.12
N PRO A 207 -9.06 -10.90 -12.46
CA PRO A 207 -9.00 -10.43 -11.08
C PRO A 207 -8.67 -11.59 -10.14
N SER A 208 -7.76 -11.36 -9.20
CA SER A 208 -7.33 -12.36 -8.21
C SER A 208 -7.95 -12.13 -6.83
N ASN A 209 -8.58 -10.98 -6.61
CA ASN A 209 -9.19 -10.60 -5.35
C ASN A 209 -10.71 -10.63 -5.40
N LEU A 210 -11.37 -10.82 -4.25
CA LEU A 210 -12.82 -10.94 -4.16
C LEU A 210 -13.55 -9.69 -4.67
N MET A 211 -13.21 -8.49 -4.16
CA MET A 211 -13.93 -7.27 -4.50
C MET A 211 -13.88 -6.92 -5.99
N PRO A 212 -12.72 -6.96 -6.67
CA PRO A 212 -12.66 -6.83 -8.12
C PRO A 212 -13.51 -7.85 -8.89
N SER A 213 -13.51 -9.12 -8.45
CA SER A 213 -14.30 -10.17 -9.10
C SER A 213 -15.80 -9.90 -8.98
N LEU A 214 -16.26 -9.45 -7.81
CA LEU A 214 -17.66 -9.05 -7.58
C LEU A 214 -18.05 -7.85 -8.46
N ALA A 215 -17.19 -6.84 -8.55
CA ALA A 215 -17.44 -5.67 -9.38
C ALA A 215 -17.59 -6.03 -10.86
N LEU A 216 -16.72 -6.89 -11.41
CA LEU A 216 -16.82 -7.37 -12.80
C LEU A 216 -18.04 -8.23 -13.04
N ALA A 217 -18.47 -9.06 -12.10
CA ALA A 217 -19.69 -9.83 -12.23
C ALA A 217 -20.92 -8.91 -12.22
N ALA A 218 -20.95 -7.92 -11.33
CA ALA A 218 -22.05 -6.97 -11.24
C ALA A 218 -22.15 -6.03 -12.45
N SER A 219 -21.01 -5.65 -13.08
CA SER A 219 -21.02 -4.88 -14.34
C SER A 219 -21.41 -5.72 -15.56
N GLY A 220 -21.35 -7.04 -15.47
CA GLY A 220 -21.60 -7.96 -16.57
C GLY A 220 -20.37 -8.24 -17.45
N ASP A 221 -19.19 -7.76 -17.04
CA ASP A 221 -17.93 -8.02 -17.77
C ASP A 221 -17.50 -9.48 -17.66
N ILE A 222 -17.91 -10.17 -16.60
CA ILE A 222 -17.81 -11.63 -16.48
C ILE A 222 -19.20 -12.23 -16.17
N PRO A 223 -19.51 -13.42 -16.74
CA PRO A 223 -20.85 -14.02 -16.59
C PRO A 223 -21.12 -14.54 -15.19
N SER A 224 -20.10 -14.88 -14.44
CA SER A 224 -20.17 -15.34 -13.05
C SER A 224 -18.78 -15.34 -12.44
N PHE A 225 -18.71 -15.34 -11.11
CA PHE A 225 -17.46 -15.60 -10.42
C PHE A 225 -17.58 -16.86 -9.55
N ARG A 226 -16.45 -17.48 -9.23
CA ARG A 226 -16.41 -18.73 -8.46
C ARG A 226 -15.97 -18.45 -7.04
N VAL A 227 -16.78 -18.88 -6.06
CA VAL A 227 -16.35 -18.95 -4.66
C VAL A 227 -15.38 -20.13 -4.51
N LEU A 228 -14.15 -19.84 -4.11
CA LEU A 228 -13.11 -20.84 -3.87
C LEU A 228 -13.13 -21.25 -2.39
N GLY A 229 -13.28 -22.54 -2.15
CA GLY A 229 -13.40 -23.09 -0.79
C GLY A 229 -14.86 -23.15 -0.33
N GLY A 230 -15.12 -23.94 0.69
CA GLY A 230 -16.44 -24.21 1.28
C GLY A 230 -16.34 -25.21 2.41
N ILE A 231 -15.09 -25.53 2.80
CA ILE A 231 -14.77 -26.54 3.82
C ILE A 231 -13.85 -25.98 4.92
N TYR A 232 -13.68 -24.66 4.97
CA TYR A 232 -12.92 -24.03 6.07
C TYR A 232 -13.68 -24.18 7.40
N ASN A 233 -12.96 -24.22 8.49
CA ASN A 233 -13.55 -24.23 9.84
C ASN A 233 -14.08 -22.84 10.23
N THR A 234 -15.12 -22.40 9.54
CA THR A 234 -15.83 -21.13 9.69
C THR A 234 -17.32 -21.37 9.67
N GLN A 235 -18.14 -20.41 10.06
CA GLN A 235 -19.58 -20.57 10.19
C GLN A 235 -20.27 -21.01 8.88
N ASP A 236 -19.80 -20.51 7.74
CA ASP A 236 -20.37 -20.79 6.42
C ASP A 236 -19.43 -21.60 5.50
N GLY A 237 -18.32 -22.08 6.05
CA GLY A 237 -17.33 -22.85 5.32
C GLY A 237 -16.42 -22.05 4.42
N THR A 238 -16.62 -20.72 4.29
CA THR A 238 -15.77 -19.85 3.45
C THR A 238 -14.71 -19.10 4.24
N GLY A 239 -13.69 -18.56 3.56
CA GLY A 239 -12.61 -17.83 4.20
C GLY A 239 -13.09 -16.51 4.81
N ILE A 240 -12.52 -16.12 5.95
CA ILE A 240 -12.82 -14.86 6.64
C ILE A 240 -11.64 -13.90 6.42
N ARG A 241 -11.95 -12.63 6.12
CA ARG A 241 -10.97 -11.55 5.95
C ARG A 241 -11.46 -10.27 6.62
N ASP A 242 -10.53 -9.49 7.18
CA ASP A 242 -10.77 -8.12 7.61
C ASP A 242 -10.61 -7.18 6.39
N TYR A 243 -11.65 -6.45 6.05
CA TYR A 243 -11.66 -5.49 4.94
C TYR A 243 -11.62 -4.07 5.50
N ILE A 244 -10.63 -3.31 5.06
CA ILE A 244 -10.50 -1.86 5.37
C ILE A 244 -10.84 -1.05 4.11
N HIS A 245 -11.64 0.01 4.26
CA HIS A 245 -11.91 0.89 3.13
C HIS A 245 -10.62 1.61 2.69
N ILE A 246 -10.45 1.75 1.37
CA ILE A 246 -9.23 2.32 0.81
C ILE A 246 -8.96 3.75 1.28
N THR A 247 -9.99 4.54 1.54
CA THR A 247 -9.85 5.90 2.08
C THR A 247 -9.36 5.90 3.53
N ASP A 248 -9.84 4.98 4.37
CA ASP A 248 -9.37 4.84 5.75
C ASP A 248 -7.91 4.39 5.79
N LEU A 249 -7.54 3.50 4.87
CA LEU A 249 -6.15 3.08 4.71
C LEU A 249 -5.27 4.26 4.26
N ALA A 250 -5.75 5.10 3.34
CA ALA A 250 -5.04 6.30 2.89
C ALA A 250 -4.86 7.31 4.04
N SER A 251 -5.91 7.56 4.83
CA SER A 251 -5.83 8.42 6.04
C SER A 251 -4.83 7.87 7.07
N GLY A 252 -4.72 6.55 7.19
CA GLY A 252 -3.70 5.90 8.02
C GLY A 252 -2.26 6.25 7.61
N HIS A 253 -1.99 6.49 6.32
CA HIS A 253 -0.68 6.94 5.85
C HIS A 253 -0.38 8.39 6.23
N VAL A 254 -1.39 9.26 6.19
CA VAL A 254 -1.24 10.65 6.64
C VAL A 254 -0.89 10.69 8.13
N ALA A 255 -1.62 9.94 8.95
CA ALA A 255 -1.31 9.82 10.38
C ALA A 255 0.09 9.23 10.64
N ALA A 256 0.53 8.27 9.81
CA ALA A 256 1.86 7.67 9.91
C ALA A 256 3.00 8.67 9.60
N ILE A 257 2.78 9.66 8.71
CA ILE A 257 3.76 10.71 8.45
C ILE A 257 4.02 11.52 9.72
N GLU A 258 3.00 11.88 10.48
CA GLU A 258 3.18 12.62 11.73
C GLU A 258 4.07 11.85 12.71
N LYS A 259 3.93 10.52 12.74
CA LYS A 259 4.76 9.64 13.58
C LYS A 259 6.23 9.68 13.18
N LEU A 260 6.57 9.88 11.90
CA LEU A 260 7.95 10.02 11.43
C LEU A 260 8.67 11.29 11.92
N TYR A 261 7.96 12.21 12.55
CA TYR A 261 8.54 13.41 13.16
C TYR A 261 8.62 13.34 14.69
N SER A 262 8.29 12.18 15.26
CA SER A 262 8.63 11.87 16.66
C SER A 262 10.08 11.38 16.80
N GLU A 263 10.44 10.90 17.98
CA GLU A 263 11.77 10.31 18.22
C GLU A 263 12.05 9.18 17.22
N PRO A 264 13.27 9.12 16.66
CA PRO A 264 13.68 8.07 15.73
C PRO A 264 13.43 6.68 16.32
N ASN A 265 12.73 5.84 15.57
CA ASN A 265 12.40 4.47 15.99
C ASN A 265 11.85 3.67 14.78
N VAL A 266 11.59 2.39 15.02
CA VAL A 266 10.86 1.51 14.13
C VAL A 266 9.49 1.24 14.73
N TYR A 267 8.46 1.76 14.08
CA TYR A 267 7.07 1.60 14.50
C TYR A 267 6.36 0.63 13.56
N THR A 268 5.47 -0.18 14.10
CA THR A 268 4.64 -1.11 13.32
C THR A 268 3.19 -0.88 13.69
N TYR A 269 2.31 -0.77 12.70
CA TYR A 269 0.87 -0.60 12.90
C TYR A 269 0.08 -1.49 11.93
N ASN A 270 -0.97 -2.12 12.45
CA ASN A 270 -1.96 -2.80 11.65
C ASN A 270 -2.97 -1.80 11.08
N LEU A 271 -3.26 -1.89 9.78
CA LEU A 271 -4.36 -1.16 9.16
C LEU A 271 -5.45 -2.16 8.76
N GLY A 272 -6.44 -2.26 9.63
CA GLY A 272 -7.61 -3.13 9.51
C GLY A 272 -8.73 -2.57 10.39
N THR A 273 -9.90 -3.21 10.35
CA THR A 273 -11.07 -2.82 11.16
C THR A 273 -11.19 -3.60 12.47
N GLY A 274 -10.42 -4.67 12.60
CA GLY A 274 -10.52 -5.63 13.72
C GLY A 274 -11.72 -6.56 13.59
N ARG A 275 -12.47 -6.50 12.47
CA ARG A 275 -13.62 -7.34 12.20
C ARG A 275 -13.45 -8.14 10.91
N GLY A 276 -13.63 -9.45 11.03
CA GLY A 276 -13.62 -10.34 9.88
C GLY A 276 -15.00 -10.52 9.27
N TYR A 277 -15.04 -10.67 7.95
CA TYR A 277 -16.23 -11.02 7.16
C TYR A 277 -15.92 -12.23 6.30
N SER A 278 -16.86 -13.16 6.23
CA SER A 278 -16.74 -14.31 5.34
C SER A 278 -16.95 -13.91 3.88
N VAL A 279 -16.53 -14.76 2.95
CA VAL A 279 -16.78 -14.53 1.52
C VAL A 279 -18.26 -14.40 1.24
N LEU A 280 -19.11 -15.29 1.80
CA LEU A 280 -20.56 -15.23 1.57
C LEU A 280 -21.21 -14.00 2.22
N GLU A 281 -20.76 -13.56 3.39
CA GLU A 281 -21.24 -12.30 3.98
C GLU A 281 -20.90 -11.10 3.09
N THR A 282 -19.67 -11.08 2.55
CA THR A 282 -19.21 -10.01 1.65
C THR A 282 -20.02 -9.98 0.34
N ILE A 283 -20.31 -11.15 -0.24
CA ILE A 283 -21.17 -11.27 -1.44
C ILE A 283 -22.56 -10.70 -1.15
N LYS A 284 -23.23 -11.14 -0.09
CA LYS A 284 -24.56 -10.65 0.29
C LYS A 284 -24.59 -9.13 0.52
N ALA A 285 -23.55 -8.60 1.14
CA ALA A 285 -23.42 -7.15 1.35
C ALA A 285 -23.28 -6.42 0.00
N PHE A 286 -22.49 -6.97 -0.92
CA PHE A 286 -22.27 -6.42 -2.25
C PHE A 286 -23.54 -6.47 -3.11
N GLU A 287 -24.27 -7.59 -3.13
CA GLU A 287 -25.56 -7.75 -3.81
C GLU A 287 -26.57 -6.71 -3.31
N LYS A 288 -26.67 -6.55 -1.98
CA LYS A 288 -27.54 -5.55 -1.38
C LYS A 288 -27.17 -4.12 -1.79
N ALA A 289 -25.89 -3.81 -1.86
CA ALA A 289 -25.40 -2.46 -2.20
C ALA A 289 -25.53 -2.15 -3.70
N SER A 290 -25.26 -3.13 -4.55
CA SER A 290 -25.27 -2.98 -6.02
C SER A 290 -26.66 -3.16 -6.63
N GLY A 291 -27.59 -3.83 -5.94
CA GLY A 291 -28.88 -4.27 -6.48
C GLY A 291 -28.77 -5.36 -7.56
N LYS A 292 -27.63 -6.07 -7.60
CA LYS A 292 -27.33 -7.17 -8.54
C LYS A 292 -27.22 -8.48 -7.77
N GLU A 293 -27.78 -9.55 -8.35
CA GLU A 293 -27.71 -10.93 -7.83
C GLU A 293 -26.58 -11.70 -8.53
#